data_c617c6f645e24f64a67d58bd038f7457
#
_entry.id   c617c6f645e24f64a67d58bd038f7457
#
_cell.length_a   1.000
_cell.length_b   1.000
_cell.length_c   1.000
_cell.angle_alpha   90.00
_cell.angle_beta   90.00
_cell.angle_gamma   90.00
#
_symmetry.space_group_name_H-M   'P 1'
#
loop_
_entity.id
_entity.type
_entity.pdbx_description
1 polymer ?
#
loop_
_entity_poly.entity_id
_entity_poly.type
_entity_poly.pdbx_seq_one_letter_code
_entity_poly.pdbx_strand_id
1 'polypeptide(L)' 'MNCVGIDVSKGKSMIAVMRPFGEVVVSPFEVRHTANELSELAGLLKSLDGETRVVMESTGNYHAPVAWLLHGAEI' A
#
# COMPACT_ATOMS: atom_id res chain seq x y z
N MET A 1 1.40 12.53 -9.65
CA MET A 1 1.21 12.02 -8.28
C MET A 1 0.57 10.65 -8.29
N ASN A 2 1.09 9.74 -7.51
CA ASN A 2 0.50 8.41 -7.36
C ASN A 2 -0.37 8.38 -6.12
N CYS A 3 -1.54 7.74 -6.22
CA CYS A 3 -2.44 7.54 -5.09
C CYS A 3 -2.51 6.05 -4.79
N VAL A 4 -2.08 5.66 -3.60
CA VAL A 4 -2.11 4.27 -3.15
C VAL A 4 -3.22 4.11 -2.14
N GLY A 5 -4.19 3.24 -2.46
CA GLY A 5 -5.25 2.87 -1.54
C GLY A 5 -4.93 1.52 -0.91
N ILE A 6 -4.98 1.46 0.40
CA ILE A 6 -4.74 0.23 1.15
C ILE A 6 -5.95 -0.04 2.04
N ASP A 7 -6.65 -1.13 1.76
CA ASP A 7 -7.76 -1.61 2.58
C ASP A 7 -7.23 -2.76 3.44
N VAL A 8 -7.07 -2.49 4.74
CA VAL A 8 -6.44 -3.43 5.67
C VAL A 8 -7.49 -4.26 6.37
N SER A 9 -7.33 -5.57 6.33
CA SER A 9 -8.13 -6.52 7.10
C SER A 9 -7.20 -7.42 7.92
N LYS A 10 -7.79 -8.38 8.62
CA LYS A 10 -6.99 -9.28 9.46
C LYS A 10 -6.07 -10.15 8.59
N GLY A 11 -4.76 -9.97 8.77
CA GLY A 11 -3.73 -10.79 8.13
C GLY A 11 -3.46 -10.46 6.67
N LYS A 12 -4.21 -9.54 6.05
CA LYS A 12 -4.02 -9.19 4.63
C LYS A 12 -4.53 -7.79 4.33
N SER A 13 -4.09 -7.27 3.19
CA SER A 13 -4.55 -5.97 2.68
C SER A 13 -4.82 -6.04 1.19
N MET A 14 -5.75 -5.23 0.70
CA MET A 14 -5.98 -5.02 -0.72
C MET A 14 -5.33 -3.70 -1.12
N ILE A 15 -4.51 -3.73 -2.15
CA ILE A 15 -3.71 -2.58 -2.59
C ILE A 15 -4.16 -2.16 -3.99
N ALA A 16 -4.34 -0.86 -4.19
CA ALA A 16 -4.58 -0.30 -5.52
C ALA A 16 -3.71 0.94 -5.70
N VAL A 17 -3.13 1.10 -6.88
CA VAL A 17 -2.29 2.25 -7.22
C VAL A 17 -2.89 2.95 -8.44
N MET A 18 -3.21 4.23 -8.27
CA MET A 18 -3.83 5.04 -9.32
C MET A 18 -3.11 6.39 -9.46
N ARG A 19 -3.26 7.00 -10.62
CA ARG A 19 -2.88 8.38 -10.88
C ARG A 19 -4.12 9.26 -11.04
N PRO A 20 -3.97 10.60 -11.04
CA PRO A 20 -5.09 11.50 -11.29
C PRO A 20 -5.87 11.13 -12.56
N PHE A 21 -7.15 11.48 -12.57
CA PHE A 21 -8.08 11.21 -13.66
C PHE A 21 -8.38 9.72 -13.86
N GLY A 22 -8.21 8.90 -12.82
CA GLY A 22 -8.60 7.50 -12.85
C GLY A 22 -7.66 6.57 -13.61
N GLU A 23 -6.45 7.02 -13.96
CA GLU A 23 -5.46 6.13 -14.56
C GLU A 23 -5.03 5.06 -13.56
N VAL A 24 -5.23 3.80 -13.90
CA VAL A 24 -4.81 2.66 -13.07
C VAL A 24 -3.37 2.31 -13.39
N VAL A 25 -2.49 2.47 -12.41
CA VAL A 25 -1.06 2.12 -12.54
C VAL A 25 -0.87 0.64 -12.25
N VAL A 26 -1.49 0.15 -11.16
CA VAL A 26 -1.46 -1.26 -10.78
C VAL A 26 -2.88 -1.66 -10.41
N SER A 27 -3.39 -2.72 -11.03
CA SER A 27 -4.70 -3.26 -10.70
C SER A 27 -4.73 -3.76 -9.25
N PRO A 28 -5.90 -3.72 -8.58
CA PRO A 28 -5.98 -4.17 -7.18
C PRO A 28 -5.41 -5.57 -6.98
N PHE A 29 -4.60 -5.74 -5.95
CA PHE A 29 -4.02 -7.02 -5.59
C PHE A 29 -3.96 -7.19 -4.08
N GLU A 30 -3.93 -8.45 -3.64
CA GLU A 30 -3.88 -8.79 -2.22
C GLU A 30 -2.43 -8.93 -1.76
N VAL A 31 -2.17 -8.40 -0.57
CA VAL A 31 -0.88 -8.55 0.12
C VAL A 31 -1.12 -9.13 1.49
N ARG A 32 -0.49 -10.26 1.79
CA ARG A 32 -0.53 -10.84 3.13
C ARG A 32 0.42 -10.08 4.05
N HIS A 33 0.11 -10.03 5.33
CA HIS A 33 0.94 -9.35 6.32
C HIS A 33 2.14 -10.22 6.74
N THR A 34 2.86 -10.77 5.78
CA THR A 34 4.12 -11.50 5.99
C THR A 34 5.29 -10.58 5.68
N ALA A 35 6.44 -10.86 6.27
CA ALA A 35 7.64 -10.05 6.05
C ALA A 35 8.00 -9.95 4.56
N ASN A 36 7.90 -11.07 3.82
CA ASN A 36 8.22 -11.12 2.39
C ASN A 36 7.27 -10.27 1.56
N GLU A 37 5.96 -10.43 1.74
CA GLU A 37 4.98 -9.71 0.93
C GLU A 37 4.94 -8.22 1.27
N LEU A 38 5.08 -7.85 2.55
CA LEU A 38 5.17 -6.46 2.95
C LEU A 38 6.44 -5.79 2.43
N SER A 39 7.55 -6.51 2.38
CA SER A 39 8.79 -6.01 1.81
C SER A 39 8.66 -5.77 0.29
N GLU A 40 8.00 -6.68 -0.42
CA GLU A 40 7.71 -6.52 -1.84
C GLU A 40 6.81 -5.32 -2.09
N LEU A 41 5.81 -5.11 -1.24
CA LEU A 41 4.94 -3.94 -1.32
C LEU A 41 5.76 -2.64 -1.15
N ALA A 42 6.62 -2.57 -0.16
CA ALA A 42 7.46 -1.39 0.05
C ALA A 42 8.36 -1.12 -1.16
N GLY A 43 8.95 -2.16 -1.75
CA GLY A 43 9.75 -2.04 -2.97
C GLY A 43 8.95 -1.51 -4.15
N LEU A 44 7.73 -2.01 -4.34
CA LEU A 44 6.83 -1.52 -5.38
C LEU A 44 6.53 -0.04 -5.19
N LEU A 45 6.14 0.38 -3.99
CA LEU A 45 5.78 1.76 -3.71
C LEU A 45 6.96 2.71 -3.90
N LYS A 46 8.16 2.28 -3.52
CA LYS A 46 9.37 3.07 -3.74
C LYS A 46 9.75 3.19 -5.21
N SER A 47 9.35 2.24 -6.03
CA SER A 47 9.66 2.26 -7.48
C SER A 47 8.75 3.20 -8.27
N LEU A 48 7.67 3.71 -7.67
CA LEU A 48 6.76 4.61 -8.35
C LEU A 48 7.40 5.98 -8.58
N ASP A 49 7.29 6.46 -9.82
CA ASP A 49 7.81 7.77 -10.18
C ASP A 49 6.96 8.90 -9.60
N GLY A 50 7.62 9.93 -9.09
CA GLY A 50 6.97 11.12 -8.60
C GLY A 50 6.46 10.98 -7.16
N GLU A 51 5.66 11.94 -6.75
CA GLU A 51 5.10 11.97 -5.41
C GLU A 51 4.05 10.87 -5.23
N THR A 52 4.09 10.21 -4.10
CA THR A 52 3.16 9.13 -3.75
C THR A 52 2.42 9.47 -2.47
N ARG A 53 1.08 9.40 -2.53
CA ARG A 53 0.23 9.50 -1.35
C ARG A 53 -0.37 8.14 -1.04
N VAL A 54 -0.39 7.80 0.23
CA VAL A 54 -0.97 6.55 0.71
C VAL A 54 -2.17 6.85 1.58
N VAL A 55 -3.31 6.25 1.23
CA VAL A 55 -4.53 6.31 2.04
C VAL A 55 -4.81 4.91 2.54
N MET A 56 -4.94 4.78 3.84
CA MET A 56 -5.14 3.49 4.48
C MET A 56 -6.44 3.47 5.27
N GLU A 57 -7.26 2.45 5.04
CA GLU A 57 -8.48 2.20 5.79
C GLU A 57 -8.39 0.83 6.46
N SER A 58 -9.03 0.67 7.59
CA SER A 58 -9.00 -0.56 8.34
C SER A 58 -10.32 -0.82 9.04
N THR A 59 -10.76 -2.08 9.04
CA THR A 59 -11.87 -2.54 9.86
C THR A 59 -11.32 -3.04 11.20
N GLY A 60 -11.02 -2.10 12.13
CA GLY A 60 -10.42 -2.42 13.43
C GLY A 60 -8.97 -1.96 13.49
N ASN A 61 -8.14 -2.66 14.27
CA ASN A 61 -6.76 -2.25 14.56
C ASN A 61 -5.70 -3.07 13.80
N TYR A 62 -6.00 -3.47 12.56
CA TYR A 62 -5.11 -4.34 11.79
C TYR A 62 -4.08 -3.57 10.95
N HIS A 63 -4.13 -2.25 10.93
CA HIS A 63 -3.28 -1.41 10.07
C HIS A 63 -1.84 -1.26 10.56
N ALA A 64 -1.56 -1.51 11.84
CA ALA A 64 -0.25 -1.22 12.44
C ALA A 64 0.95 -1.85 11.72
N PRO A 65 0.93 -3.14 11.34
CA PRO A 65 2.08 -3.73 10.63
C PRO A 65 2.39 -3.05 9.31
N VAL A 66 1.35 -2.69 8.54
CA VAL A 66 1.50 -2.02 7.26
C VAL A 66 1.97 -0.59 7.45
N ALA A 67 1.40 0.13 8.42
CA ALA A 67 1.80 1.51 8.71
C ALA A 67 3.28 1.58 9.15
N TRP A 68 3.73 0.66 9.97
CA TRP A 68 5.12 0.61 10.41
C TRP A 68 6.08 0.34 9.26
N LEU A 69 5.71 -0.58 8.37
CA LEU A 69 6.51 -0.86 7.19
C LEU A 69 6.67 0.38 6.31
N LEU A 70 5.58 1.06 6.03
CA LEU A 70 5.59 2.25 5.16
C LEU A 70 6.35 3.40 5.80
N HIS A 71 6.23 3.58 7.11
CA HIS A 71 7.00 4.58 7.84
C HIS A 71 8.49 4.28 7.77
N GLY A 72 8.89 3.05 8.01
CA GLY A 72 10.29 2.64 7.90
C GLY A 72 10.85 2.75 6.48
N ALA A 73 10.00 2.67 5.46
CA ALA A 73 10.38 2.86 4.05
C ALA A 73 10.32 4.32 3.59
N GLU A 74 9.97 5.26 4.47
CA GLU A 74 9.84 6.69 4.18
C GLU A 74 8.80 7.01 3.10
N ILE A 75 7.70 6.28 3.13
CA ILE A 75 6.58 6.49 2.19
C ILE A 75 5.45 7.28 2.85
#